data_391c0244e5b92a43912ca7d48a1d69b7
#
_entry.id   391c0244e5b92a43912ca7d48a1d69b7
#
_cell.length_a   1.000
_cell.length_b   1.000
_cell.length_c   1.000
_cell.angle_alpha   90.00
_cell.angle_beta   90.00
_cell.angle_gamma   90.00
#
_symmetry.space_group_name_H-M   'P 1'
#
loop_
_entity.id
_entity.type
_entity.pdbx_description
1 polymer ?
#
loop_
_entity_poly.entity_id
_entity_poly.type
_entity_poly.pdbx_seq_one_letter_code
_entity_poly.pdbx_strand_id
1 'polypeptide(L)'
;MSTGTSPSSSPATQAVRLAPEARYADELARLHAADADARPTGWKLSPRAVRRFILGDEKLQVSRKFYGDDPLVDRAIVTLMGHQGLMLVGEPGTAKSLLSELLAAAISGDSGLTVQGTAGTTEDHIKYSWNYALLLAEGPSQRALVPSPLYQAMRAGKLVRFEEITRCPPEIQDVLISLMSDKQLMIPELGDDARLYAQRGFNIIATANLRDRGVHEMSSALKRRFNFETVRPIRDHSFEVELVMAQLKRELDGGGESPVDVPRDVVALLVTTFQELRAGQTQDGTVIKGLDAVMSTAEAVNVAYAAALQARHFNGGQLTAREIAGQLQGVVLKDSTDDVKRVRHYFDTVVRERGKRDAQWKTFHDAARALWQ
;
A
#
# COMPACT_ATOMS: atom_id res chain seq x y z
N MET A 1 3.83 -51.23 -13.73
CA MET A 1 3.90 -49.92 -14.42
C MET A 1 3.19 -48.93 -13.53
N SER A 2 3.98 -48.19 -12.75
CA SER A 2 3.46 -47.19 -11.80
C SER A 2 3.50 -45.83 -12.48
N THR A 3 2.33 -45.26 -12.79
CA THR A 3 2.18 -43.92 -13.34
C THR A 3 2.25 -42.93 -12.19
N GLY A 4 3.41 -42.28 -12.03
CA GLY A 4 3.58 -41.18 -11.12
C GLY A 4 2.82 -39.93 -11.62
N THR A 5 1.72 -39.62 -10.98
CA THR A 5 1.05 -38.32 -11.11
C THR A 5 1.89 -37.26 -10.39
N SER A 6 2.47 -36.36 -11.17
CA SER A 6 3.10 -35.12 -10.64
C SER A 6 2.07 -34.34 -9.84
N PRO A 7 2.42 -33.76 -8.67
CA PRO A 7 1.49 -32.94 -7.92
C PRO A 7 1.14 -31.69 -8.75
N SER A 8 -0.16 -31.52 -9.05
CA SER A 8 -0.66 -30.30 -9.68
C SER A 8 -0.33 -29.11 -8.76
N SER A 9 0.43 -28.15 -9.29
CA SER A 9 0.68 -26.88 -8.60
C SER A 9 -0.65 -26.24 -8.20
N SER A 10 -0.81 -25.91 -6.91
CA SER A 10 -2.04 -25.28 -6.44
C SER A 10 -2.25 -23.92 -7.15
N PRO A 11 -3.50 -23.48 -7.40
CA PRO A 11 -3.78 -22.21 -8.10
C PRO A 11 -3.11 -20.99 -7.45
N ALA A 12 -2.78 -21.07 -6.17
CA ALA A 12 -2.07 -20.00 -5.43
C ALA A 12 -0.63 -19.76 -5.93
N THR A 13 0.04 -20.76 -6.51
CA THR A 13 1.43 -20.63 -7.02
C THR A 13 1.51 -19.87 -8.35
N GLN A 14 0.39 -19.62 -9.02
CA GLN A 14 0.32 -18.88 -10.28
C GLN A 14 -0.20 -17.44 -10.10
N ALA A 15 -0.55 -17.03 -8.89
CA ALA A 15 -1.05 -15.68 -8.62
C ALA A 15 0.06 -14.65 -8.82
N VAL A 16 -0.22 -13.59 -9.58
CA VAL A 16 0.69 -12.46 -9.82
C VAL A 16 1.04 -11.75 -8.52
N ARG A 17 0.08 -11.67 -7.57
CA ARG A 17 0.28 -11.09 -6.25
C ARG A 17 -0.40 -11.96 -5.20
N LEU A 18 0.38 -12.43 -4.23
CA LEU A 18 -0.15 -13.12 -3.06
C LEU A 18 -0.52 -12.12 -1.96
N ALA A 19 -1.61 -12.41 -1.24
CA ALA A 19 -1.93 -11.70 0.00
C ALA A 19 -0.80 -11.90 1.03
N PRO A 20 -0.54 -10.93 1.95
CA PRO A 20 0.57 -11.02 2.90
C PRO A 20 0.54 -12.27 3.77
N GLU A 21 -0.62 -12.74 4.19
CA GLU A 21 -0.77 -13.97 4.97
C GLU A 21 -0.30 -15.22 4.23
N ALA A 22 -0.42 -15.24 2.91
CA ALA A 22 0.12 -16.31 2.07
C ALA A 22 1.59 -16.08 1.71
N ARG A 23 1.94 -14.83 1.36
CA ARG A 23 3.31 -14.44 0.97
C ARG A 23 4.32 -14.63 2.10
N TYR A 24 3.92 -14.37 3.34
CA TYR A 24 4.77 -14.44 4.53
C TYR A 24 4.33 -15.55 5.49
N ALA A 25 3.73 -16.63 4.97
CA ALA A 25 3.17 -17.73 5.76
C ALA A 25 4.20 -18.31 6.75
N ASP A 26 5.44 -18.55 6.29
CA ASP A 26 6.51 -19.11 7.13
C ASP A 26 6.94 -18.16 8.26
N GLU A 27 6.99 -16.85 7.98
CA GLU A 27 7.30 -15.84 9.00
C GLU A 27 6.19 -15.73 10.04
N LEU A 28 4.94 -15.73 9.60
CA LEU A 28 3.77 -15.75 10.49
C LEU A 28 3.73 -17.02 11.35
N ALA A 29 4.06 -18.18 10.78
CA ALA A 29 4.14 -19.44 11.53
C ALA A 29 5.22 -19.40 12.61
N ARG A 30 6.43 -18.89 12.29
CA ARG A 30 7.50 -18.70 13.28
C ARG A 30 7.12 -17.73 14.39
N LEU A 31 6.50 -16.61 14.04
CA LEU A 31 6.00 -15.64 15.02
C LEU A 31 4.94 -16.28 15.92
N HIS A 32 3.98 -17.01 15.34
CA HIS A 32 2.91 -17.67 16.11
C HIS A 32 3.47 -18.70 17.09
N ALA A 33 4.48 -19.46 16.69
CA ALA A 33 5.14 -20.45 17.54
C ALA A 33 5.94 -19.82 18.69
N ALA A 34 6.53 -18.64 18.46
CA ALA A 34 7.33 -17.92 19.46
C ALA A 34 6.52 -16.95 20.31
N ASP A 35 5.24 -16.73 20.01
CA ASP A 35 4.37 -15.73 20.63
C ASP A 35 3.78 -16.25 21.95
N ALA A 36 4.45 -15.97 23.05
CA ALA A 36 4.01 -16.30 24.40
C ALA A 36 3.19 -15.18 25.08
N ASP A 37 3.07 -14.01 24.44
CA ASP A 37 2.38 -12.87 25.01
C ASP A 37 0.84 -13.01 24.91
N ALA A 38 0.12 -12.29 25.78
CA ALA A 38 -1.35 -12.27 25.74
C ALA A 38 -1.85 -11.65 24.42
N ARG A 39 -2.84 -12.31 23.83
CA ARG A 39 -3.49 -11.86 22.58
C ARG A 39 -4.82 -11.20 22.89
N PRO A 40 -5.11 -10.02 22.32
CA PRO A 40 -6.47 -9.49 22.36
C PRO A 40 -7.47 -10.48 21.73
N THR A 41 -8.69 -10.48 22.24
CA THR A 41 -9.72 -11.41 21.75
C THR A 41 -9.96 -11.21 20.25
N GLY A 42 -9.91 -12.29 19.49
CA GLY A 42 -10.06 -12.28 18.02
C GLY A 42 -8.76 -12.07 17.25
N TRP A 43 -7.64 -11.74 17.90
CA TRP A 43 -6.35 -11.56 17.26
C TRP A 43 -5.59 -12.88 17.08
N LYS A 44 -4.91 -13.02 15.96
CA LYS A 44 -4.04 -14.18 15.65
C LYS A 44 -2.70 -14.09 16.35
N LEU A 45 -2.14 -12.89 16.47
CA LEU A 45 -0.86 -12.60 17.10
C LEU A 45 -1.03 -11.59 18.24
N SER A 46 -0.12 -11.62 19.22
CA SER A 46 -0.03 -10.59 20.23
C SER A 46 0.41 -9.25 19.64
N PRO A 47 0.17 -8.11 20.30
CA PRO A 47 0.61 -6.80 19.83
C PRO A 47 2.12 -6.73 19.52
N ARG A 48 2.95 -7.38 20.34
CA ARG A 48 4.40 -7.46 20.09
C ARG A 48 4.75 -8.30 18.88
N ALA A 49 4.06 -9.41 18.67
CA ALA A 49 4.28 -10.26 17.50
C ALA A 49 3.80 -9.56 16.22
N VAL A 50 2.67 -8.82 16.25
CA VAL A 50 2.24 -7.95 15.14
C VAL A 50 3.31 -6.92 14.80
N ARG A 51 3.87 -6.24 15.81
CA ARG A 51 4.98 -5.29 15.62
C ARG A 51 6.19 -5.94 14.94
N ARG A 52 6.61 -7.11 15.43
CA ARG A 52 7.73 -7.87 14.84
C ARG A 52 7.45 -8.29 13.40
N PHE A 53 6.22 -8.67 13.08
CA PHE A 53 5.84 -9.00 11.70
C PHE A 53 6.03 -7.82 10.77
N ILE A 54 5.70 -6.61 11.20
CA ILE A 54 5.73 -5.39 10.37
C ILE A 54 7.14 -4.81 10.31
N LEU A 55 7.81 -4.67 11.46
CA LEU A 55 9.11 -4.00 11.58
C LEU A 55 10.31 -4.94 11.46
N GLY A 56 10.06 -6.26 11.44
CA GLY A 56 11.09 -7.28 11.37
C GLY A 56 11.60 -7.75 12.74
N ASP A 57 12.20 -8.94 12.75
CA ASP A 57 12.90 -9.52 13.89
C ASP A 57 13.99 -10.48 13.37
N GLU A 58 15.24 -10.09 13.51
CA GLU A 58 16.39 -10.88 13.01
C GLU A 58 16.50 -12.25 13.68
N LYS A 59 16.20 -12.32 15.00
CA LYS A 59 16.30 -13.57 15.76
C LYS A 59 15.30 -14.61 15.28
N LEU A 60 14.13 -14.16 14.84
CA LEU A 60 13.06 -15.00 14.29
C LEU A 60 13.10 -15.09 12.77
N GLN A 61 14.10 -14.49 12.12
CA GLN A 61 14.20 -14.41 10.66
C GLN A 61 12.92 -13.84 10.03
N VAL A 62 12.40 -12.78 10.62
CA VAL A 62 11.26 -12.03 10.12
C VAL A 62 11.76 -10.78 9.42
N SER A 63 11.48 -10.64 8.15
CA SER A 63 11.90 -9.50 7.34
C SER A 63 11.13 -8.23 7.71
N ARG A 64 11.80 -7.09 7.63
CA ARG A 64 11.10 -5.79 7.72
C ARG A 64 10.24 -5.56 6.48
N LYS A 65 9.01 -5.11 6.66
CA LYS A 65 8.03 -4.93 5.58
C LYS A 65 7.55 -3.48 5.44
N PHE A 66 7.50 -2.75 6.54
CA PHE A 66 7.15 -1.35 6.56
C PHE A 66 8.38 -0.49 6.92
N TYR A 67 8.61 0.53 6.11
CA TYR A 67 9.72 1.45 6.20
C TYR A 67 9.18 2.86 6.40
N GLY A 68 9.28 3.37 7.63
CA GLY A 68 8.73 4.65 8.01
C GLY A 68 8.98 4.94 9.50
N ASP A 69 8.04 5.61 10.14
CA ASP A 69 8.08 5.93 11.57
C ASP A 69 7.65 4.70 12.40
N ASP A 70 8.60 4.03 13.07
CA ASP A 70 8.31 2.85 13.90
C ASP A 70 7.27 3.14 15.00
N PRO A 71 7.33 4.26 15.74
CA PRO A 71 6.31 4.66 16.69
C PRO A 71 4.90 4.76 16.11
N LEU A 72 4.74 5.07 14.81
CA LEU A 72 3.44 5.05 14.13
C LEU A 72 2.84 3.64 14.14
N VAL A 73 3.66 2.62 13.88
CA VAL A 73 3.20 1.21 13.91
C VAL A 73 2.72 0.84 15.31
N ASP A 74 3.45 1.26 16.36
CA ASP A 74 3.06 1.00 17.76
C ASP A 74 1.72 1.66 18.09
N ARG A 75 1.51 2.94 17.72
CA ARG A 75 0.24 3.66 17.92
C ARG A 75 -0.91 3.05 17.10
N ALA A 76 -0.64 2.61 15.88
CA ALA A 76 -1.64 1.93 15.05
C ALA A 76 -2.11 0.62 15.70
N ILE A 77 -1.18 -0.19 16.22
CA ILE A 77 -1.50 -1.42 16.95
C ILE A 77 -2.33 -1.12 18.20
N VAL A 78 -1.92 -0.12 19.00
CA VAL A 78 -2.65 0.30 20.20
C VAL A 78 -4.07 0.78 19.85
N THR A 79 -4.23 1.57 18.79
CA THR A 79 -5.53 2.02 18.31
C THR A 79 -6.45 0.85 18.00
N LEU A 80 -5.94 -0.18 17.29
CA LEU A 80 -6.74 -1.35 16.89
C LEU A 80 -7.11 -2.26 18.06
N MET A 81 -6.42 -2.18 19.22
CA MET A 81 -6.86 -2.82 20.47
C MET A 81 -8.02 -2.08 21.13
N GLY A 82 -8.20 -0.81 20.80
CA GLY A 82 -9.22 0.07 21.37
C GLY A 82 -10.56 0.01 20.64
N HIS A 83 -11.36 1.04 20.87
CA HIS A 83 -12.71 1.16 20.31
C HIS A 83 -12.77 1.97 19.00
N GLN A 84 -11.78 2.82 18.76
CA GLN A 84 -11.69 3.66 17.57
C GLN A 84 -11.13 2.87 16.41
N GLY A 85 -11.58 3.22 15.18
CA GLY A 85 -10.93 2.77 13.96
C GLY A 85 -9.58 3.47 13.76
N LEU A 86 -8.74 2.90 12.93
CA LEU A 86 -7.47 3.50 12.52
C LEU A 86 -7.64 4.21 11.19
N MET A 87 -7.28 5.49 11.12
CA MET A 87 -7.24 6.26 9.88
C MET A 87 -5.79 6.54 9.47
N LEU A 88 -5.32 5.93 8.40
CA LEU A 88 -4.02 6.19 7.82
C LEU A 88 -4.14 7.29 6.77
N VAL A 89 -3.56 8.45 7.04
CA VAL A 89 -3.56 9.59 6.12
C VAL A 89 -2.15 9.87 5.60
N GLY A 90 -2.03 10.46 4.43
CA GLY A 90 -0.73 10.83 3.84
C GLY A 90 -0.82 11.00 2.33
N GLU A 91 0.30 11.36 1.73
CA GLU A 91 0.42 11.52 0.29
C GLU A 91 0.28 10.15 -0.44
N PRO A 92 -0.11 10.14 -1.73
CA PRO A 92 -0.06 8.92 -2.53
C PRO A 92 1.32 8.26 -2.50
N GLY A 93 1.36 6.93 -2.52
CA GLY A 93 2.62 6.17 -2.56
C GLY A 93 3.42 6.13 -1.25
N THR A 94 2.86 6.57 -0.10
CA THR A 94 3.50 6.49 1.22
C THR A 94 3.29 5.16 1.95
N ALA A 95 2.85 4.11 1.24
CA ALA A 95 2.63 2.76 1.79
C ALA A 95 1.49 2.63 2.82
N LYS A 96 0.49 3.53 2.84
CA LYS A 96 -0.71 3.42 3.70
C LYS A 96 -1.44 2.09 3.52
N SER A 97 -1.76 1.75 2.27
CA SER A 97 -2.46 0.50 1.93
C SER A 97 -1.62 -0.73 2.23
N LEU A 98 -0.29 -0.67 2.07
CA LEU A 98 0.59 -1.75 2.50
C LEU A 98 0.53 -1.96 4.03
N LEU A 99 0.60 -0.87 4.81
CA LEU A 99 0.53 -0.97 6.27
C LEU A 99 -0.83 -1.50 6.72
N SER A 100 -1.94 -1.04 6.11
CA SER A 100 -3.29 -1.56 6.42
C SER A 100 -3.40 -3.06 6.13
N GLU A 101 -2.82 -3.51 5.02
CA GLU A 101 -2.79 -4.90 4.58
C GLU A 101 -1.98 -5.78 5.53
N LEU A 102 -0.78 -5.33 5.94
CA LEU A 102 0.08 -6.04 6.89
C LEU A 102 -0.56 -6.15 8.28
N LEU A 103 -1.20 -5.09 8.76
CA LEU A 103 -1.93 -5.10 10.02
C LEU A 103 -3.09 -6.10 9.99
N ALA A 104 -3.89 -6.10 8.91
CA ALA A 104 -5.01 -7.02 8.75
C ALA A 104 -4.55 -8.49 8.66
N ALA A 105 -3.47 -8.77 7.93
CA ALA A 105 -2.88 -10.09 7.83
C ALA A 105 -2.37 -10.61 9.19
N ALA A 106 -1.62 -9.78 9.92
CA ALA A 106 -1.05 -10.19 11.21
C ALA A 106 -2.09 -10.33 12.32
N ILE A 107 -3.07 -9.43 12.36
CA ILE A 107 -4.10 -9.40 13.40
C ILE A 107 -5.22 -10.39 13.14
N SER A 108 -5.77 -10.40 11.91
CA SER A 108 -6.95 -11.18 11.55
C SER A 108 -6.65 -12.45 10.76
N GLY A 109 -5.43 -12.60 10.25
CA GLY A 109 -5.05 -13.69 9.34
C GLY A 109 -5.75 -13.58 7.98
N ASP A 110 -6.23 -12.40 7.62
CA ASP A 110 -7.00 -12.15 6.40
C ASP A 110 -6.90 -10.65 6.05
N SER A 111 -6.22 -10.35 4.97
CA SER A 111 -6.09 -9.00 4.45
C SER A 111 -7.05 -8.69 3.30
N GLY A 112 -7.86 -9.65 2.88
CA GLY A 112 -8.75 -9.55 1.73
C GLY A 112 -10.08 -8.84 1.98
N LEU A 113 -10.49 -8.67 3.25
CA LEU A 113 -11.72 -7.98 3.58
C LEU A 113 -11.57 -6.47 3.35
N THR A 114 -11.79 -6.03 2.11
CA THR A 114 -11.50 -4.67 1.67
C THR A 114 -12.70 -4.05 0.96
N VAL A 115 -13.03 -2.82 1.33
CA VAL A 115 -13.94 -1.94 0.61
C VAL A 115 -13.09 -0.86 -0.06
N GLN A 116 -13.18 -0.72 -1.38
CA GLN A 116 -12.52 0.33 -2.13
C GLN A 116 -13.44 1.53 -2.28
N GLY A 117 -13.06 2.66 -1.72
CA GLY A 117 -13.77 3.93 -1.84
C GLY A 117 -13.63 4.51 -3.25
N THR A 118 -14.75 4.84 -3.86
CA THR A 118 -14.86 5.50 -5.16
C THR A 118 -16.07 6.43 -5.16
N ALA A 119 -16.18 7.32 -6.16
CA ALA A 119 -17.37 8.13 -6.35
C ALA A 119 -18.66 7.32 -6.62
N GLY A 120 -18.50 6.07 -7.10
CA GLY A 120 -19.61 5.13 -7.35
C GLY A 120 -19.88 4.14 -6.22
N THR A 121 -19.21 4.29 -5.07
CA THR A 121 -19.48 3.44 -3.90
C THR A 121 -20.86 3.72 -3.36
N THR A 122 -21.66 2.69 -3.15
CA THR A 122 -23.02 2.75 -2.59
C THR A 122 -23.06 2.09 -1.21
N GLU A 123 -24.17 2.26 -0.51
CA GLU A 123 -24.40 1.64 0.79
C GLU A 123 -24.33 0.11 0.75
N ASP A 124 -24.79 -0.48 -0.35
CA ASP A 124 -24.73 -1.95 -0.57
C ASP A 124 -23.30 -2.51 -0.59
N HIS A 125 -22.35 -1.72 -1.08
CA HIS A 125 -20.93 -2.12 -1.03
C HIS A 125 -20.37 -2.15 0.39
N ILE A 126 -21.00 -1.40 1.32
CA ILE A 126 -20.56 -1.32 2.72
C ILE A 126 -21.30 -2.32 3.59
N LYS A 127 -22.64 -2.36 3.49
CA LYS A 127 -23.48 -3.19 4.35
C LYS A 127 -23.64 -4.61 3.81
N TYR A 128 -24.50 -4.80 2.84
CA TYR A 128 -24.81 -6.05 2.15
C TYR A 128 -25.61 -5.72 0.89
N SER A 129 -25.70 -6.68 -0.01
CA SER A 129 -26.56 -6.61 -1.18
C SER A 129 -27.43 -7.87 -1.28
N TRP A 130 -28.23 -7.98 -2.33
CA TRP A 130 -29.12 -9.11 -2.54
C TRP A 130 -28.80 -9.83 -3.84
N ASN A 131 -28.83 -11.15 -3.80
CA ASN A 131 -28.94 -11.95 -5.00
C ASN A 131 -30.38 -11.82 -5.53
N TYR A 132 -30.57 -10.98 -6.53
CA TYR A 132 -31.90 -10.66 -7.05
C TYR A 132 -32.66 -11.86 -7.57
N ALA A 133 -31.99 -12.87 -8.13
CA ALA A 133 -32.65 -14.09 -8.60
C ALA A 133 -33.26 -14.87 -7.43
N LEU A 134 -32.55 -15.01 -6.33
CA LEU A 134 -33.04 -15.66 -5.12
C LEU A 134 -34.10 -14.80 -4.42
N LEU A 135 -33.89 -13.50 -4.38
CA LEU A 135 -34.84 -12.55 -3.76
C LEU A 135 -36.22 -12.61 -4.45
N LEU A 136 -36.24 -12.68 -5.78
CA LEU A 136 -37.49 -12.81 -6.55
C LEU A 136 -38.14 -14.19 -6.42
N ALA A 137 -37.36 -15.24 -6.28
CA ALA A 137 -37.85 -16.61 -6.18
C ALA A 137 -38.32 -17.00 -4.78
N GLU A 138 -37.63 -16.56 -3.73
CA GLU A 138 -37.79 -17.06 -2.36
C GLU A 138 -38.14 -15.94 -1.35
N GLY A 139 -38.11 -14.67 -1.80
CA GLY A 139 -38.20 -13.50 -0.92
C GLY A 139 -36.90 -13.21 -0.15
N PRO A 140 -36.92 -12.19 0.75
CA PRO A 140 -35.76 -11.90 1.60
C PRO A 140 -35.41 -13.08 2.51
N SER A 141 -34.16 -13.52 2.40
CA SER A 141 -33.67 -14.67 3.21
C SER A 141 -32.15 -14.57 3.41
N GLN A 142 -31.62 -15.22 4.42
CA GLN A 142 -30.16 -15.32 4.64
C GLN A 142 -29.43 -15.89 3.42
N ARG A 143 -30.08 -16.72 2.63
CA ARG A 143 -29.53 -17.31 1.41
C ARG A 143 -29.46 -16.29 0.26
N ALA A 144 -30.42 -15.38 0.19
CA ALA A 144 -30.45 -14.31 -0.82
C ALA A 144 -29.52 -13.15 -0.46
N LEU A 145 -29.13 -13.00 0.80
CA LEU A 145 -28.21 -11.96 1.27
C LEU A 145 -26.79 -12.21 0.77
N VAL A 146 -26.20 -11.20 0.13
CA VAL A 146 -24.79 -11.18 -0.31
C VAL A 146 -24.01 -10.29 0.63
N PRO A 147 -23.16 -10.86 1.51
CA PRO A 147 -22.45 -10.10 2.53
C PRO A 147 -21.31 -9.28 1.92
N SER A 148 -21.21 -8.01 2.28
CA SER A 148 -20.05 -7.16 1.97
C SER A 148 -18.80 -7.60 2.74
N PRO A 149 -17.60 -7.09 2.41
CA PRO A 149 -16.40 -7.31 3.22
C PRO A 149 -16.57 -6.83 4.67
N LEU A 150 -17.26 -5.70 4.90
CA LEU A 150 -17.54 -5.18 6.25
C LEU A 150 -18.49 -6.11 7.01
N TYR A 151 -19.57 -6.56 6.40
CA TYR A 151 -20.47 -7.55 6.99
C TYR A 151 -19.72 -8.81 7.43
N GLN A 152 -18.86 -9.35 6.54
CA GLN A 152 -18.05 -10.53 6.83
C GLN A 152 -17.08 -10.30 7.99
N ALA A 153 -16.43 -9.10 8.02
CA ALA A 153 -15.53 -8.73 9.10
C ALA A 153 -16.26 -8.62 10.44
N MET A 154 -17.44 -7.98 10.49
CA MET A 154 -18.28 -7.89 11.68
C MET A 154 -18.65 -9.28 12.19
N ARG A 155 -19.15 -10.17 11.32
CA ARG A 155 -19.55 -11.53 11.65
C ARG A 155 -18.41 -12.39 12.18
N ALA A 156 -17.21 -12.21 11.61
CA ALA A 156 -16.04 -13.04 11.94
C ALA A 156 -15.12 -12.45 13.01
N GLY A 157 -15.40 -11.23 13.51
CA GLY A 157 -14.51 -10.53 14.45
C GLY A 157 -13.14 -10.21 13.83
N LYS A 158 -13.11 -9.77 12.58
CA LYS A 158 -11.89 -9.46 11.83
C LYS A 158 -11.77 -7.96 11.55
N LEU A 159 -10.57 -7.55 11.14
CA LEU A 159 -10.37 -6.22 10.60
C LEU A 159 -10.95 -6.13 9.18
N VAL A 160 -11.61 -5.01 8.87
CA VAL A 160 -11.95 -4.61 7.50
C VAL A 160 -11.10 -3.41 7.11
N ARG A 161 -10.65 -3.40 5.87
CA ARG A 161 -9.91 -2.31 5.27
C ARG A 161 -10.84 -1.47 4.41
N PHE A 162 -10.88 -0.16 4.64
CA PHE A 162 -11.60 0.79 3.81
C PHE A 162 -10.59 1.69 3.11
N GLU A 163 -10.24 1.36 1.88
CA GLU A 163 -9.24 2.09 1.12
C GLU A 163 -9.86 3.33 0.46
N GLU A 164 -9.16 4.47 0.56
CA GLU A 164 -9.54 5.75 -0.05
C GLU A 164 -10.96 6.22 0.35
N ILE A 165 -11.30 6.15 1.62
CA ILE A 165 -12.64 6.48 2.15
C ILE A 165 -13.13 7.87 1.72
N THR A 166 -12.23 8.85 1.60
CA THR A 166 -12.55 10.22 1.19
C THR A 166 -13.00 10.37 -0.27
N ARG A 167 -12.86 9.31 -1.09
CA ARG A 167 -13.42 9.29 -2.44
C ARG A 167 -14.91 8.94 -2.47
N CYS A 168 -15.44 8.39 -1.38
CA CYS A 168 -16.86 8.13 -1.26
C CYS A 168 -17.64 9.43 -1.02
N PRO A 169 -18.87 9.55 -1.54
CA PRO A 169 -19.79 10.63 -1.16
C PRO A 169 -19.96 10.72 0.37
N PRO A 170 -20.17 11.90 0.94
CA PRO A 170 -20.30 12.08 2.39
C PRO A 170 -21.38 11.20 3.03
N GLU A 171 -22.51 11.02 2.34
CA GLU A 171 -23.63 10.19 2.79
C GLU A 171 -23.22 8.73 2.98
N ILE A 172 -22.33 8.25 2.11
CA ILE A 172 -21.80 6.89 2.17
C ILE A 172 -20.76 6.75 3.29
N GLN A 173 -19.93 7.79 3.49
CA GLN A 173 -19.02 7.83 4.63
C GLN A 173 -19.78 7.78 5.96
N ASP A 174 -20.89 8.50 6.06
CA ASP A 174 -21.69 8.60 7.29
C ASP A 174 -22.40 7.29 7.67
N VAL A 175 -22.57 6.34 6.74
CA VAL A 175 -23.03 4.96 7.03
C VAL A 175 -22.14 4.29 8.09
N LEU A 176 -20.84 4.60 8.10
CA LEU A 176 -19.90 4.04 9.07
C LEU A 176 -20.11 4.57 10.51
N ILE A 177 -20.77 5.72 10.68
CA ILE A 177 -20.95 6.35 12.01
C ILE A 177 -21.70 5.42 12.94
N SER A 178 -22.87 4.92 12.52
CA SER A 178 -23.68 3.99 13.31
C SER A 178 -22.98 2.65 13.51
N LEU A 179 -22.38 2.09 12.44
CA LEU A 179 -21.68 0.82 12.48
C LEU A 179 -20.50 0.85 13.46
N MET A 180 -19.76 1.96 13.52
CA MET A 180 -18.64 2.11 14.44
C MET A 180 -19.08 2.39 15.87
N SER A 181 -20.20 3.10 16.06
CA SER A 181 -20.71 3.45 17.41
C SER A 181 -21.42 2.27 18.06
N ASP A 182 -22.39 1.71 17.35
CA ASP A 182 -23.32 0.73 17.90
C ASP A 182 -22.82 -0.71 17.76
N LYS A 183 -21.79 -0.88 16.90
CA LYS A 183 -21.20 -2.19 16.58
C LYS A 183 -22.25 -3.21 16.12
N GLN A 184 -23.30 -2.72 15.45
CA GLN A 184 -24.39 -3.54 14.90
C GLN A 184 -24.82 -3.04 13.52
N LEU A 185 -25.38 -3.95 12.74
CA LEU A 185 -25.94 -3.70 11.42
C LEU A 185 -27.36 -4.25 11.39
N MET A 186 -28.35 -3.37 11.15
CA MET A 186 -29.76 -3.77 10.96
C MET A 186 -29.96 -4.34 9.56
N ILE A 187 -30.82 -5.37 9.47
CA ILE A 187 -31.19 -6.03 8.22
C ILE A 187 -32.74 -6.10 8.16
N PRO A 188 -33.43 -4.96 7.96
CA PRO A 188 -34.88 -4.87 8.12
C PRO A 188 -35.65 -5.85 7.21
N GLU A 189 -35.10 -6.18 6.06
CA GLU A 189 -35.70 -7.09 5.09
C GLU A 189 -35.81 -8.54 5.63
N LEU A 190 -35.05 -8.90 6.65
CA LEU A 190 -35.15 -10.21 7.31
C LEU A 190 -36.05 -10.20 8.56
N GLY A 191 -36.67 -9.06 8.86
CA GLY A 191 -37.57 -8.84 9.99
C GLY A 191 -37.09 -7.72 10.91
N ASP A 192 -38.01 -7.16 11.69
CA ASP A 192 -37.79 -5.95 12.48
C ASP A 192 -36.63 -6.05 13.49
N ASP A 193 -36.38 -7.25 14.00
CA ASP A 193 -35.30 -7.53 14.97
C ASP A 193 -34.05 -8.12 14.34
N ALA A 194 -34.02 -8.29 13.00
CA ALA A 194 -32.88 -8.89 12.34
C ALA A 194 -31.67 -7.94 12.32
N ARG A 195 -30.63 -8.35 13.03
CA ARG A 195 -29.39 -7.58 13.16
C ARG A 195 -28.15 -8.45 13.27
N LEU A 196 -27.06 -7.93 12.77
CA LEU A 196 -25.72 -8.50 12.94
C LEU A 196 -24.95 -7.69 13.98
N TYR A 197 -24.53 -8.34 15.07
CA TYR A 197 -23.61 -7.75 16.03
C TYR A 197 -22.17 -8.04 15.64
N ALA A 198 -21.30 -7.01 15.73
CA ALA A 198 -19.89 -7.21 15.50
C ALA A 198 -19.29 -8.12 16.60
N GLN A 199 -18.57 -9.14 16.17
CA GLN A 199 -17.84 -10.02 17.07
C GLN A 199 -16.56 -9.34 17.58
N ARG A 200 -16.06 -9.79 18.75
CA ARG A 200 -14.80 -9.29 19.32
C ARG A 200 -13.64 -9.50 18.35
N GLY A 201 -12.81 -8.48 18.21
CA GLY A 201 -11.73 -8.43 17.20
C GLY A 201 -12.09 -7.59 15.97
N PHE A 202 -13.38 -7.28 15.75
CA PHE A 202 -13.78 -6.39 14.67
C PHE A 202 -13.29 -4.96 14.91
N ASN A 203 -12.59 -4.41 13.89
CA ASN A 203 -12.30 -2.98 13.80
C ASN A 203 -12.11 -2.58 12.33
N ILE A 204 -11.98 -1.27 12.08
CA ILE A 204 -11.84 -0.70 10.74
C ILE A 204 -10.48 -0.01 10.62
N ILE A 205 -9.76 -0.33 9.55
CA ILE A 205 -8.61 0.45 9.10
C ILE A 205 -9.03 1.19 7.84
N ALA A 206 -9.04 2.52 7.88
CA ALA A 206 -9.33 3.34 6.71
C ALA A 206 -8.07 4.05 6.20
N THR A 207 -7.99 4.27 4.89
CA THR A 207 -6.94 5.09 4.28
C THR A 207 -7.56 6.30 3.59
N ALA A 208 -6.83 7.43 3.58
CA ALA A 208 -7.23 8.63 2.90
C ALA A 208 -6.04 9.40 2.33
N ASN A 209 -6.24 9.98 1.15
CA ASN A 209 -5.34 10.93 0.52
C ASN A 209 -5.93 12.32 0.70
N LEU A 210 -5.39 13.12 1.62
CA LEU A 210 -5.99 14.41 1.97
C LEU A 210 -5.78 15.52 0.92
N ARG A 211 -4.90 15.30 -0.06
CA ARG A 211 -4.55 16.30 -1.10
C ARG A 211 -5.00 15.94 -2.50
N ASP A 212 -5.66 14.79 -2.69
CA ASP A 212 -6.14 14.38 -4.00
C ASP A 212 -7.33 15.23 -4.47
N ARG A 213 -7.43 15.42 -5.79
CA ARG A 213 -8.64 15.97 -6.42
C ARG A 213 -9.78 14.92 -6.35
N GLY A 214 -11.00 15.38 -6.17
CA GLY A 214 -12.18 14.48 -6.09
C GLY A 214 -12.30 13.73 -4.77
N VAL A 215 -11.74 14.27 -3.68
CA VAL A 215 -11.98 13.79 -2.31
C VAL A 215 -13.06 14.66 -1.65
N HIS A 216 -13.84 14.00 -0.81
CA HIS A 216 -14.85 14.65 0.02
C HIS A 216 -14.35 14.83 1.44
N GLU A 217 -14.75 15.93 2.07
CA GLU A 217 -14.43 16.14 3.47
C GLU A 217 -15.24 15.21 4.36
N MET A 218 -14.58 14.60 5.35
CA MET A 218 -15.24 13.76 6.34
C MET A 218 -16.00 14.62 7.36
N SER A 219 -17.19 14.19 7.76
CA SER A 219 -17.94 14.83 8.84
C SER A 219 -17.16 14.76 10.17
N SER A 220 -17.37 15.76 11.04
CA SER A 220 -16.76 15.77 12.38
C SER A 220 -17.22 14.57 13.22
N ALA A 221 -18.42 14.08 12.97
CA ALA A 221 -18.96 12.89 13.60
C ALA A 221 -18.16 11.64 13.24
N LEU A 222 -17.84 11.45 11.96
CA LEU A 222 -17.03 10.33 11.50
C LEU A 222 -15.56 10.46 11.97
N LYS A 223 -14.98 11.67 11.87
CA LYS A 223 -13.60 11.93 12.34
C LYS A 223 -13.38 11.49 13.79
N ARG A 224 -14.35 11.68 14.69
CA ARG A 224 -14.27 11.28 16.11
C ARG A 224 -14.23 9.76 16.34
N ARG A 225 -14.62 8.94 15.37
CA ARG A 225 -14.60 7.48 15.43
C ARG A 225 -13.27 6.88 15.04
N PHE A 226 -12.39 7.70 14.49
CA PHE A 226 -11.05 7.28 14.07
C PHE A 226 -9.96 7.94 14.89
N ASN A 227 -8.88 7.20 15.13
CA ASN A 227 -7.59 7.75 15.48
C ASN A 227 -6.75 7.92 14.22
N PHE A 228 -6.19 9.11 14.01
CA PHE A 228 -5.50 9.49 12.78
C PHE A 228 -3.99 9.30 12.94
N GLU A 229 -3.38 8.57 12.02
CA GLU A 229 -1.94 8.43 11.90
C GLU A 229 -1.47 8.91 10.52
N THR A 230 -0.49 9.80 10.52
CA THR A 230 0.05 10.37 9.27
C THR A 230 1.26 9.58 8.81
N VAL A 231 1.12 8.87 7.69
CA VAL A 231 2.22 8.17 7.02
C VAL A 231 2.96 9.16 6.11
N ARG A 232 4.16 9.51 6.53
CA ARG A 232 4.99 10.50 5.81
C ARG A 232 5.91 9.81 4.80
N PRO A 233 6.30 10.51 3.72
CA PRO A 233 7.36 10.04 2.83
C PRO A 233 8.67 9.84 3.60
N ILE A 234 9.48 8.90 3.13
CA ILE A 234 10.81 8.65 3.68
C ILE A 234 11.69 9.86 3.40
N ARG A 235 12.39 10.35 4.44
CA ARG A 235 13.29 11.51 4.36
C ARG A 235 14.76 11.10 4.36
N ASP A 236 15.09 10.01 5.03
CA ASP A 236 16.46 9.51 5.07
C ASP A 236 16.83 8.93 3.70
N HIS A 237 17.80 9.58 3.04
CA HIS A 237 18.23 9.21 1.70
C HIS A 237 18.84 7.80 1.65
N SER A 238 19.74 7.48 2.57
CA SER A 238 20.40 6.18 2.59
C SER A 238 19.41 5.06 2.82
N PHE A 239 18.45 5.29 3.70
CA PHE A 239 17.38 4.36 4.00
C PHE A 239 16.43 4.16 2.80
N GLU A 240 16.09 5.22 2.06
CA GLU A 240 15.25 5.11 0.86
C GLU A 240 15.99 4.36 -0.27
N VAL A 241 17.30 4.58 -0.43
CA VAL A 241 18.14 3.83 -1.38
C VAL A 241 18.13 2.33 -1.04
N GLU A 242 18.39 1.96 0.21
CA GLU A 242 18.37 0.56 0.65
C GLU A 242 16.99 -0.08 0.43
N LEU A 243 15.92 0.65 0.69
CA LEU A 243 14.55 0.18 0.41
C LEU A 243 14.33 -0.09 -1.06
N VAL A 244 14.68 0.86 -1.95
CA VAL A 244 14.52 0.68 -3.40
C VAL A 244 15.36 -0.50 -3.89
N MET A 245 16.61 -0.63 -3.43
CA MET A 245 17.49 -1.78 -3.75
C MET A 245 16.87 -3.11 -3.31
N ALA A 246 16.36 -3.19 -2.07
CA ALA A 246 15.77 -4.41 -1.53
C ALA A 246 14.48 -4.81 -2.27
N GLN A 247 13.63 -3.84 -2.61
CA GLN A 247 12.42 -4.09 -3.39
C GLN A 247 12.75 -4.52 -4.82
N LEU A 248 13.67 -3.81 -5.48
CA LEU A 248 14.11 -4.11 -6.83
C LEU A 248 14.70 -5.54 -6.92
N LYS A 249 15.58 -5.90 -5.99
CA LYS A 249 16.12 -7.26 -5.92
C LYS A 249 15.01 -8.31 -5.78
N ARG A 250 14.06 -8.09 -4.91
CA ARG A 250 12.93 -9.00 -4.69
C ARG A 250 12.07 -9.19 -5.94
N GLU A 251 11.83 -8.12 -6.70
CA GLU A 251 11.05 -8.18 -7.95
C GLU A 251 11.84 -8.90 -9.06
N LEU A 252 13.16 -8.71 -9.11
CA LEU A 252 14.03 -9.34 -10.12
C LEU A 252 14.30 -10.82 -9.85
N ASP A 253 14.35 -11.25 -8.59
CA ASP A 253 14.65 -12.64 -8.20
C ASP A 253 13.46 -13.60 -8.45
N GLY A 254 12.26 -13.07 -8.66
CA GLY A 254 11.02 -13.87 -8.79
C GLY A 254 10.85 -14.62 -10.12
N GLY A 255 11.67 -14.40 -11.14
CA GLY A 255 11.40 -14.85 -12.51
C GLY A 255 12.32 -15.94 -13.09
N GLY A 256 13.39 -16.37 -12.40
CA GLY A 256 14.35 -17.35 -12.97
C GLY A 256 15.11 -16.88 -14.21
N GLU A 257 15.08 -15.58 -14.48
CA GLU A 257 15.70 -14.92 -15.64
C GLU A 257 17.16 -14.52 -15.35
N SER A 258 17.87 -14.09 -16.41
CA SER A 258 19.27 -13.66 -16.31
C SER A 258 19.46 -12.56 -15.27
N PRO A 259 20.53 -12.59 -14.45
CA PRO A 259 20.77 -11.58 -13.43
C PRO A 259 20.98 -10.20 -14.07
N VAL A 260 20.54 -9.16 -13.34
CA VAL A 260 20.80 -7.76 -13.70
C VAL A 260 21.78 -7.19 -12.69
N ASP A 261 22.85 -6.56 -13.19
CA ASP A 261 23.73 -5.77 -12.35
C ASP A 261 23.05 -4.42 -12.03
N VAL A 262 22.82 -4.18 -10.73
CA VAL A 262 22.13 -3.00 -10.21
C VAL A 262 23.10 -2.19 -9.34
N PRO A 263 23.83 -1.23 -9.92
CA PRO A 263 24.75 -0.40 -9.19
C PRO A 263 24.03 0.48 -8.16
N ARG A 264 24.51 0.50 -6.93
CA ARG A 264 23.92 1.29 -5.84
C ARG A 264 23.93 2.80 -6.12
N ASP A 265 24.96 3.31 -6.79
CA ASP A 265 25.08 4.72 -7.16
C ASP A 265 24.02 5.16 -8.19
N VAL A 266 23.64 4.28 -9.11
CA VAL A 266 22.55 4.52 -10.07
C VAL A 266 21.19 4.61 -9.34
N VAL A 267 20.93 3.74 -8.37
CA VAL A 267 19.72 3.82 -7.55
C VAL A 267 19.75 5.05 -6.64
N ALA A 268 20.91 5.41 -6.09
CA ALA A 268 21.08 6.61 -5.28
C ALA A 268 20.80 7.89 -6.10
N LEU A 269 21.23 7.94 -7.36
CA LEU A 269 20.93 9.03 -8.28
C LEU A 269 19.40 9.17 -8.50
N LEU A 270 18.70 8.06 -8.74
CA LEU A 270 17.25 8.05 -8.88
C LEU A 270 16.56 8.58 -7.60
N VAL A 271 16.91 8.04 -6.44
CA VAL A 271 16.34 8.43 -5.15
C VAL A 271 16.60 9.91 -4.87
N THR A 272 17.83 10.40 -5.13
CA THR A 272 18.17 11.83 -5.01
C THR A 272 17.24 12.70 -5.85
N THR A 273 17.07 12.33 -7.13
CA THR A 273 16.19 13.05 -8.05
C THR A 273 14.75 13.10 -7.55
N PHE A 274 14.22 11.98 -7.06
CA PHE A 274 12.87 11.90 -6.51
C PHE A 274 12.69 12.72 -5.24
N GLN A 275 13.66 12.65 -4.30
CA GLN A 275 13.61 13.42 -3.07
C GLN A 275 13.65 14.91 -3.32
N GLU A 276 14.54 15.37 -4.18
CA GLU A 276 14.69 16.81 -4.50
C GLU A 276 13.46 17.39 -5.20
N LEU A 277 12.94 16.70 -6.20
CA LEU A 277 11.72 17.10 -6.91
C LEU A 277 10.49 17.10 -5.99
N ARG A 278 10.39 16.12 -5.08
CA ARG A 278 9.33 16.05 -4.06
C ARG A 278 9.45 17.14 -3.00
N ALA A 279 10.67 17.44 -2.57
CA ALA A 279 10.91 18.45 -1.56
C ALA A 279 10.85 19.89 -2.10
N GLY A 280 11.00 20.09 -3.42
CA GLY A 280 11.17 21.40 -4.01
C GLY A 280 12.50 22.07 -3.65
N GLN A 281 13.49 21.27 -3.25
CA GLN A 281 14.80 21.74 -2.80
C GLN A 281 15.85 20.64 -3.04
N THR A 282 17.03 21.04 -3.50
CA THR A 282 18.17 20.15 -3.66
C THR A 282 18.83 19.82 -2.31
N GLN A 283 19.69 18.77 -2.27
CA GLN A 283 20.41 18.37 -1.05
C GLN A 283 21.33 19.48 -0.52
N ASP A 284 21.84 20.35 -1.39
CA ASP A 284 22.69 21.51 -1.04
C ASP A 284 21.89 22.77 -0.66
N GLY A 285 20.57 22.67 -0.58
CA GLY A 285 19.69 23.76 -0.15
C GLY A 285 19.21 24.70 -1.26
N THR A 286 19.56 24.45 -2.52
CA THR A 286 19.06 25.26 -3.64
C THR A 286 17.55 25.00 -3.84
N VAL A 287 16.77 26.08 -3.81
CA VAL A 287 15.32 26.00 -4.02
C VAL A 287 15.02 25.72 -5.50
N ILE A 288 14.22 24.70 -5.74
CA ILE A 288 13.67 24.36 -7.06
C ILE A 288 12.15 24.39 -6.99
N LYS A 289 11.49 24.53 -8.14
CA LYS A 289 10.03 24.43 -8.15
C LYS A 289 9.63 22.97 -7.93
N GLY A 290 8.95 22.69 -6.82
CA GLY A 290 8.37 21.38 -6.55
C GLY A 290 7.34 21.00 -7.62
N LEU A 291 7.14 19.69 -7.79
CA LEU A 291 6.15 19.15 -8.71
C LEU A 291 4.77 19.08 -8.04
N ASP A 292 3.73 19.17 -8.86
CA ASP A 292 2.37 18.81 -8.44
C ASP A 292 2.21 17.28 -8.36
N ALA A 293 2.97 16.54 -9.20
CA ALA A 293 3.07 15.09 -9.13
C ALA A 293 3.84 14.65 -7.87
N VAL A 294 3.31 13.63 -7.20
CA VAL A 294 3.99 13.02 -6.05
C VAL A 294 5.08 12.07 -6.58
N MET A 295 6.33 12.44 -6.35
CA MET A 295 7.48 11.59 -6.65
C MET A 295 7.69 10.61 -5.49
N SER A 296 6.82 9.59 -5.42
CA SER A 296 6.79 8.65 -4.31
C SER A 296 7.89 7.59 -4.38
N THR A 297 8.24 6.99 -3.24
CA THR A 297 9.17 5.85 -3.19
C THR A 297 8.67 4.65 -4.01
N ALA A 298 7.35 4.43 -4.06
CA ALA A 298 6.76 3.39 -4.89
C ALA A 298 6.99 3.63 -6.39
N GLU A 299 6.90 4.89 -6.83
CA GLU A 299 7.22 5.25 -8.22
C GLU A 299 8.72 5.12 -8.50
N ALA A 300 9.60 5.45 -7.54
CA ALA A 300 11.04 5.20 -7.67
C ALA A 300 11.35 3.70 -7.86
N VAL A 301 10.70 2.82 -7.10
CA VAL A 301 10.81 1.36 -7.29
C VAL A 301 10.33 0.95 -8.68
N ASN A 302 9.20 1.46 -9.15
CA ASN A 302 8.66 1.14 -10.47
C ASN A 302 9.60 1.60 -11.60
N VAL A 303 10.18 2.81 -11.50
CA VAL A 303 11.17 3.31 -12.46
C VAL A 303 12.42 2.44 -12.46
N ALA A 304 12.96 2.11 -11.29
CA ALA A 304 14.12 1.25 -11.15
C ALA A 304 13.87 -0.16 -11.74
N TYR A 305 12.69 -0.73 -11.47
CA TYR A 305 12.31 -2.04 -12.00
C TYR A 305 12.15 -2.03 -13.53
N ALA A 306 11.43 -1.05 -14.08
CA ALA A 306 11.28 -0.92 -15.52
C ALA A 306 12.63 -0.69 -16.24
N ALA A 307 13.51 0.13 -15.64
CA ALA A 307 14.86 0.35 -16.15
C ALA A 307 15.72 -0.93 -16.08
N ALA A 308 15.61 -1.72 -15.01
CA ALA A 308 16.29 -3.00 -14.87
C ALA A 308 15.79 -4.03 -15.89
N LEU A 309 14.48 -4.09 -16.18
CA LEU A 309 13.93 -4.91 -17.25
C LEU A 309 14.46 -4.47 -18.62
N GLN A 310 14.53 -3.17 -18.87
CA GLN A 310 15.12 -2.64 -20.11
C GLN A 310 16.59 -3.04 -20.22
N ALA A 311 17.38 -2.92 -19.15
CA ALA A 311 18.77 -3.35 -19.12
C ALA A 311 18.90 -4.85 -19.40
N ARG A 312 18.06 -5.69 -18.77
CA ARG A 312 18.05 -7.15 -18.91
C ARG A 312 17.80 -7.59 -20.36
N HIS A 313 16.78 -7.04 -20.99
CA HIS A 313 16.29 -7.55 -22.26
C HIS A 313 16.86 -6.83 -23.49
N PHE A 314 17.35 -5.60 -23.32
CA PHE A 314 17.78 -4.78 -24.46
C PHE A 314 19.23 -4.30 -24.38
N ASN A 315 19.84 -4.25 -23.18
CA ASN A 315 21.15 -3.59 -22.98
C ASN A 315 22.17 -4.46 -22.23
N GLY A 316 22.10 -5.78 -22.37
CA GLY A 316 23.13 -6.70 -21.85
C GLY A 316 23.18 -6.89 -20.35
N GLY A 317 22.12 -6.50 -19.62
CA GLY A 317 21.96 -6.82 -18.20
C GLY A 317 22.61 -5.82 -17.23
N GLN A 318 23.14 -4.70 -17.69
CA GLN A 318 23.71 -3.66 -16.83
C GLN A 318 22.78 -2.45 -16.73
N LEU A 319 22.28 -2.16 -15.53
CA LEU A 319 21.48 -0.96 -15.25
C LEU A 319 22.40 0.26 -15.16
N THR A 320 22.10 1.28 -15.94
CA THR A 320 22.82 2.56 -15.94
C THR A 320 21.87 3.74 -15.75
N ALA A 321 22.41 4.92 -15.56
CA ALA A 321 21.64 6.16 -15.49
C ALA A 321 20.85 6.46 -16.77
N ARG A 322 21.22 5.86 -17.93
CA ARG A 322 20.51 5.99 -19.21
C ARG A 322 19.13 5.34 -19.14
N GLU A 323 19.04 4.09 -18.65
CA GLU A 323 17.79 3.35 -18.54
C GLU A 323 16.87 4.04 -17.53
N ILE A 324 17.42 4.53 -16.41
CA ILE A 324 16.67 5.33 -15.42
C ILE A 324 16.05 6.59 -16.09
N ALA A 325 16.84 7.35 -16.85
CA ALA A 325 16.33 8.52 -17.56
C ALA A 325 15.17 8.16 -18.50
N GLY A 326 15.31 7.09 -19.29
CA GLY A 326 14.28 6.64 -20.22
C GLY A 326 12.95 6.32 -19.55
N GLN A 327 12.96 5.77 -18.33
CA GLN A 327 11.74 5.38 -17.60
C GLN A 327 11.11 6.53 -16.81
N LEU A 328 11.81 7.65 -16.60
CA LEU A 328 11.25 8.82 -15.92
C LEU A 328 10.08 9.45 -16.68
N GLN A 329 10.08 9.39 -18.00
CA GLN A 329 9.06 9.99 -18.84
C GLN A 329 7.65 9.54 -18.44
N GLY A 330 7.45 8.24 -18.21
CA GLY A 330 6.15 7.68 -17.85
C GLY A 330 5.65 8.11 -16.46
N VAL A 331 6.55 8.56 -15.57
CA VAL A 331 6.21 9.05 -14.23
C VAL A 331 5.92 10.54 -14.26
N VAL A 332 6.65 11.31 -15.06
CA VAL A 332 6.56 12.78 -15.13
C VAL A 332 5.44 13.24 -16.05
N LEU A 333 5.29 12.59 -17.21
CA LEU A 333 4.27 12.92 -18.23
C LEU A 333 2.91 12.26 -17.87
N LYS A 334 2.30 12.67 -16.75
CA LYS A 334 0.94 12.21 -16.40
C LYS A 334 -0.08 13.19 -17.00
N ASP A 335 -0.36 14.25 -16.26
CA ASP A 335 -1.45 15.19 -16.58
C ASP A 335 -1.01 16.66 -16.60
N SER A 336 0.24 16.96 -16.18
CA SER A 336 0.72 18.33 -15.96
C SER A 336 1.84 18.69 -16.93
N THR A 337 1.52 19.52 -17.93
CA THR A 337 2.55 20.13 -18.79
C THR A 337 3.51 21.04 -18.03
N ASP A 338 3.08 21.56 -16.87
CA ASP A 338 3.92 22.41 -16.04
C ASP A 338 4.94 21.61 -15.25
N ASP A 339 4.60 20.40 -14.81
CA ASP A 339 5.55 19.49 -14.18
C ASP A 339 6.64 19.05 -15.15
N VAL A 340 6.31 18.83 -16.42
CA VAL A 340 7.29 18.56 -17.48
C VAL A 340 8.30 19.71 -17.59
N LYS A 341 7.82 20.96 -17.60
CA LYS A 341 8.71 22.15 -17.67
C LYS A 341 9.59 22.26 -16.42
N ARG A 342 9.04 21.98 -15.24
CA ARG A 342 9.78 22.00 -13.96
C ARG A 342 10.87 20.93 -13.92
N VAL A 343 10.56 19.70 -14.35
CA VAL A 343 11.56 18.62 -14.44
C VAL A 343 12.62 18.95 -15.48
N ARG A 344 12.24 19.44 -16.64
CA ARG A 344 13.21 19.91 -17.66
C ARG A 344 14.15 20.98 -17.08
N HIS A 345 13.60 21.95 -16.37
CA HIS A 345 14.41 22.99 -15.71
C HIS A 345 15.38 22.40 -14.69
N TYR A 346 14.94 21.41 -13.88
CA TYR A 346 15.80 20.70 -12.94
C TYR A 346 16.95 19.99 -13.67
N PHE A 347 16.70 19.33 -14.81
CA PHE A 347 17.73 18.69 -15.61
C PHE A 347 18.71 19.72 -16.22
N ASP A 348 18.20 20.82 -16.76
CA ASP A 348 19.02 21.85 -17.41
C ASP A 348 19.87 22.66 -16.43
N THR A 349 19.52 22.67 -15.15
CA THR A 349 20.24 23.40 -14.09
C THR A 349 21.01 22.46 -13.17
N VAL A 350 20.32 21.69 -12.34
CA VAL A 350 20.93 20.89 -11.27
C VAL A 350 21.67 19.68 -11.83
N VAL A 351 20.99 18.86 -12.67
CA VAL A 351 21.58 17.62 -13.21
C VAL A 351 22.77 17.92 -14.10
N ARG A 352 22.65 18.96 -14.94
CA ARG A 352 23.75 19.40 -15.81
C ARG A 352 24.99 19.85 -15.01
N GLU A 353 24.81 20.61 -13.95
CA GLU A 353 25.95 21.07 -13.11
C GLU A 353 26.63 19.89 -12.41
N ARG A 354 25.86 18.92 -11.90
CA ARG A 354 26.41 17.68 -11.33
C ARG A 354 27.14 16.84 -12.37
N GLY A 355 26.61 16.78 -13.58
CA GLY A 355 27.24 16.09 -14.71
C GLY A 355 28.60 16.61 -15.15
N LYS A 356 28.99 17.83 -14.73
CA LYS A 356 30.36 18.35 -14.92
C LYS A 356 31.40 17.68 -14.06
N ARG A 357 30.97 17.07 -12.93
CA ARG A 357 31.85 16.49 -11.92
C ARG A 357 31.70 14.98 -11.77
N ASP A 358 30.59 14.42 -12.27
CA ASP A 358 30.21 13.03 -12.10
C ASP A 358 29.69 12.41 -13.40
N ALA A 359 30.27 11.29 -13.83
CA ALA A 359 29.96 10.63 -15.09
C ALA A 359 28.54 10.04 -15.13
N GLN A 360 28.02 9.56 -14.01
CA GLN A 360 26.65 9.02 -13.92
C GLN A 360 25.62 10.13 -14.13
N TRP A 361 25.80 11.26 -13.46
CA TRP A 361 24.95 12.45 -13.64
C TRP A 361 25.04 13.03 -15.06
N LYS A 362 26.22 12.94 -15.69
CA LYS A 362 26.38 13.32 -17.10
C LYS A 362 25.58 12.41 -18.01
N THR A 363 25.72 11.09 -17.84
CA THR A 363 24.97 10.11 -18.62
C THR A 363 23.45 10.30 -18.44
N PHE A 364 23.01 10.55 -17.21
CA PHE A 364 21.61 10.84 -16.87
C PHE A 364 21.09 12.07 -17.58
N HIS A 365 21.84 13.18 -17.54
CA HIS A 365 21.50 14.42 -18.24
C HIS A 365 21.40 14.22 -19.76
N ASP A 366 22.42 13.59 -20.36
CA ASP A 366 22.49 13.43 -21.82
C ASP A 366 21.38 12.53 -22.35
N ALA A 367 21.04 11.46 -21.62
CA ALA A 367 19.93 10.59 -21.93
C ALA A 367 18.55 11.28 -21.83
N ALA A 368 18.35 12.09 -20.78
CA ALA A 368 17.10 12.80 -20.58
C ALA A 368 16.84 13.89 -21.64
N ARG A 369 17.89 14.49 -22.22
CA ARG A 369 17.71 15.47 -23.30
C ARG A 369 16.92 14.93 -24.49
N ALA A 370 17.07 13.66 -24.81
CA ALA A 370 16.33 13.02 -25.91
C ALA A 370 14.82 12.88 -25.59
N LEU A 371 14.42 12.91 -24.30
CA LEU A 371 13.04 12.76 -23.89
C LEU A 371 12.22 14.07 -24.03
N TRP A 372 12.89 15.21 -24.10
CA TRP A 372 12.26 16.54 -24.11
C TRP A 372 12.23 17.18 -25.50
N GLN A 373 12.73 16.49 -26.50
CA GLN A 373 12.65 16.90 -27.91
C GLN A 373 11.33 16.45 -28.53
#